data_d2229be9994e9a0f2e0d511f25dc8904
#
_entry.id   d2229be9994e9a0f2e0d511f25dc8904
#
_cell.length_a   1.000
_cell.length_b   1.000
_cell.length_c   1.000
_cell.angle_alpha   90.00
_cell.angle_beta   90.00
_cell.angle_gamma   90.00
#
_symmetry.space_group_name_H-M   'P 1'
#
loop_
_entity.id
_entity.type
_entity.pdbx_description
1 polymer ?
#
loop_
_entity_poly.entity_id
_entity_poly.type
_entity_poly.pdbx_seq_one_letter_code
_entity_poly.pdbx_strand_id
1 'polypeptide(L)' 'DDYNEAEKYLKRAVELMPEDPIVNDHYGDILWKLNRKIQARYFWNNVLKFDDTEDGMRKKINIKVIEGLKNS' A
#
# COMPACT_ATOMS: atom_id res chain seq x y z
N ASP A 1 16.27 6.71 -7.03
CA ASP A 1 14.85 6.79 -6.71
C ASP A 1 14.63 7.40 -5.35
N ASP A 2 13.79 8.41 -5.31
CA ASP A 2 13.57 9.12 -4.05
C ASP A 2 12.28 8.62 -3.38
N TYR A 3 12.42 7.58 -2.58
CA TYR A 3 11.28 7.02 -1.85
C TYR A 3 10.75 7.97 -0.80
N ASN A 4 11.58 8.85 -0.26
CA ASN A 4 11.13 9.84 0.71
C ASN A 4 10.20 10.86 0.09
N GLU A 5 10.48 11.32 -1.12
CA GLU A 5 9.57 12.20 -1.85
C GLU A 5 8.28 11.51 -2.22
N ALA A 6 8.37 10.26 -2.68
CA ALA A 6 7.18 9.47 -3.00
C ALA A 6 6.31 9.26 -1.76
N GLU A 7 6.94 9.05 -0.59
CA GLU A 7 6.20 8.87 0.66
C GLU A 7 5.41 10.13 1.03
N LYS A 8 6.02 11.29 0.89
CA LYS A 8 5.31 12.56 1.18
C LYS A 8 4.10 12.74 0.28
N TYR A 9 4.26 12.46 -1.02
CA TYR A 9 3.19 12.59 -1.99
C TYR A 9 2.05 11.61 -1.69
N LEU A 10 2.40 10.36 -1.45
CA LEU A 10 1.40 9.33 -1.20
C LEU A 10 0.72 9.49 0.17
N LYS A 11 1.46 9.97 1.16
CA LYS A 11 0.85 10.30 2.45
C LYS A 11 -0.25 11.33 2.27
N ARG A 12 0.02 12.37 1.48
CA ARG A 12 -0.98 13.39 1.20
C ARG A 12 -2.16 12.79 0.42
N ALA A 13 -1.86 11.94 -0.56
CA ALA A 13 -2.90 11.31 -1.36
C ALA A 13 -3.83 10.44 -0.50
N VAL A 14 -3.28 9.68 0.44
CA VAL A 14 -4.09 8.82 1.30
C VAL A 14 -4.90 9.65 2.32
N GLU A 15 -4.40 10.81 2.72
CA GLU A 15 -5.18 11.71 3.56
C GLU A 15 -6.39 12.27 2.83
N LEU A 16 -6.23 12.54 1.53
CA LEU A 16 -7.31 13.08 0.70
C LEU A 16 -8.28 12.01 0.22
N MET A 17 -7.78 10.79 0.01
CA MET A 17 -8.55 9.68 -0.51
C MET A 17 -8.31 8.42 0.33
N PRO A 18 -8.77 8.43 1.60
CA PRO A 18 -8.42 7.35 2.54
C PRO A 18 -9.00 5.98 2.18
N GLU A 19 -10.02 5.94 1.31
CA GLU A 19 -10.66 4.68 0.93
C GLU A 19 -10.38 4.28 -0.51
N ASP A 20 -9.38 4.90 -1.13
CA ASP A 20 -9.00 4.55 -2.50
C ASP A 20 -8.04 3.36 -2.45
N PRO A 21 -8.42 2.22 -3.07
CA PRO A 21 -7.58 1.02 -3.02
C PRO A 21 -6.20 1.22 -3.65
N ILE A 22 -6.14 1.93 -4.77
CA ILE A 22 -4.90 2.12 -5.50
C ILE A 22 -3.93 2.98 -4.70
N VAL A 23 -4.42 4.07 -4.11
CA VAL A 23 -3.59 4.95 -3.29
C VAL A 23 -3.03 4.21 -2.08
N ASN A 24 -3.88 3.44 -1.39
CA ASN A 24 -3.45 2.67 -0.23
C ASN A 24 -2.41 1.61 -0.60
N ASP A 25 -2.60 0.95 -1.75
CA ASP A 25 -1.65 -0.05 -2.22
C ASP A 25 -0.29 0.59 -2.51
N HIS A 26 -0.28 1.69 -3.25
CA HIS A 26 0.96 2.38 -3.60
C HIS A 26 1.68 2.91 -2.37
N TYR A 27 0.92 3.43 -1.40
CA TYR A 27 1.54 3.92 -0.17
C TYR A 27 2.18 2.76 0.61
N GLY A 28 1.49 1.62 0.68
CA GLY A 28 2.07 0.42 1.28
C GLY A 28 3.38 0.02 0.62
N ASP A 29 3.43 0.05 -0.71
CA ASP A 29 4.65 -0.31 -1.45
C ASP A 29 5.82 0.61 -1.06
N ILE A 30 5.58 1.91 -1.00
CA ILE A 30 6.63 2.88 -0.65
C ILE A 30 7.09 2.70 0.79
N LEU A 31 6.16 2.46 1.71
CA LEU A 31 6.51 2.22 3.11
C LEU A 31 7.37 0.97 3.25
N TRP A 32 7.05 -0.07 2.50
CA TRP A 32 7.86 -1.29 2.49
C TRP A 32 9.29 -1.00 2.05
N LYS A 33 9.45 -0.23 0.97
CA LYS A 33 10.78 0.12 0.46
C LYS A 33 11.56 1.01 1.41
N LEU A 34 10.87 1.76 2.27
CA LEU A 34 11.49 2.55 3.32
C LEU A 34 11.74 1.73 4.59
N ASN A 35 11.55 0.42 4.52
CA ASN A 35 11.75 -0.51 5.64
C ASN A 35 10.76 -0.28 6.78
N ARG A 36 9.60 0.27 6.48
CA ARG A 36 8.49 0.44 7.44
C ARG A 36 7.46 -0.65 7.19
N LYS A 37 7.85 -1.90 7.46
CA LYS A 37 7.09 -3.07 7.01
C LYS A 37 5.76 -3.25 7.71
N ILE A 38 5.67 -2.92 9.00
CA ILE A 38 4.41 -3.02 9.73
C ILE A 38 3.40 -2.02 9.17
N GLN A 39 3.84 -0.78 8.95
CA GLN A 39 2.98 0.23 8.36
C GLN A 39 2.55 -0.13 6.95
N ALA A 40 3.47 -0.69 6.15
CA ALA A 40 3.14 -1.14 4.80
C ALA A 40 2.00 -2.15 4.82
N ARG A 41 2.10 -3.15 5.70
CA ARG A 41 1.04 -4.15 5.83
C ARG A 41 -0.28 -3.55 6.29
N TYR A 42 -0.24 -2.54 7.14
CA TYR A 42 -1.44 -1.85 7.57
C TYR A 42 -2.20 -1.27 6.37
N PHE A 43 -1.50 -0.58 5.47
CA PHE A 43 -2.15 0.03 4.31
C PHE A 43 -2.61 -1.01 3.29
N TRP A 44 -1.84 -2.07 3.08
CA TRP A 44 -2.28 -3.17 2.22
C TRP A 44 -3.52 -3.86 2.79
N ASN A 45 -3.56 -4.08 4.12
CA ASN A 45 -4.72 -4.68 4.75
C ASN A 45 -5.97 -3.80 4.61
N ASN A 46 -5.80 -2.47 4.61
CA ASN A 46 -6.92 -1.57 4.38
C ASN A 46 -7.58 -1.83 3.03
N VAL A 47 -6.77 -2.10 2.00
CA VAL A 47 -7.30 -2.40 0.66
C VAL A 47 -8.25 -3.59 0.70
N LEU A 48 -7.91 -4.61 1.51
CA LEU A 48 -8.72 -5.82 1.62
C LEU A 48 -10.06 -5.56 2.33
N LYS A 49 -10.18 -4.47 3.06
CA LYS A 49 -11.41 -4.10 3.77
C LYS A 49 -12.38 -3.29 2.93
N PHE A 50 -11.91 -2.71 1.81
CA PHE A 50 -12.76 -1.86 0.98
C PHE A 50 -13.69 -2.72 0.12
N ASP A 51 -14.98 -2.36 0.11
CA ASP A 51 -15.99 -3.13 -0.63
C ASP A 51 -15.77 -3.08 -2.15
N ASP A 52 -15.24 -1.98 -2.65
CA ASP A 52 -15.07 -1.76 -4.09
C ASP A 52 -13.73 -2.24 -4.63
N THR A 53 -12.92 -2.91 -3.84
CA THR A 53 -11.66 -3.47 -4.31
C THR A 53 -11.92 -4.68 -5.21
N GLU A 54 -11.37 -4.67 -6.41
CA GLU A 54 -11.54 -5.75 -7.38
C GLU A 54 -10.87 -7.05 -6.92
N ASP A 55 -11.41 -8.18 -7.33
CA ASP A 55 -10.91 -9.49 -6.91
C ASP A 55 -9.46 -9.73 -7.31
N GLY A 56 -9.08 -9.33 -8.52
CA GLY A 56 -7.69 -9.47 -8.97
C GLY A 56 -6.73 -8.69 -8.10
N MET A 57 -7.12 -7.50 -7.69
CA MET A 57 -6.33 -6.68 -6.79
C MET A 57 -6.25 -7.31 -5.41
N ARG A 58 -7.36 -7.87 -4.89
CA ARG A 58 -7.37 -8.55 -3.59
C ARG A 58 -6.36 -9.68 -3.56
N LYS A 59 -6.25 -10.46 -4.63
CA LYS A 59 -5.29 -11.56 -4.71
C LYS A 59 -3.86 -11.04 -4.64
N LYS A 60 -3.55 -9.98 -5.37
CA LYS A 60 -2.21 -9.37 -5.34
C LYS A 60 -1.87 -8.83 -3.96
N ILE A 61 -2.83 -8.16 -3.32
CA ILE A 61 -2.62 -7.59 -2.00
C ILE A 61 -2.40 -8.67 -0.95
N ASN A 62 -3.16 -9.76 -1.01
CA ASN A 62 -2.96 -10.88 -0.08
C ASN A 62 -1.54 -11.42 -0.16
N ILE A 63 -0.98 -11.52 -1.36
CA ILE A 63 0.40 -11.97 -1.53
C ILE A 63 1.36 -10.97 -0.87
N LYS A 64 1.16 -9.68 -1.08
CA LYS A 64 2.01 -8.66 -0.47
C LYS A 64 1.96 -8.69 1.05
N VAL A 65 0.77 -8.87 1.63
CA VAL A 65 0.60 -8.92 3.08
C VAL A 65 1.40 -10.08 3.67
N ILE A 66 1.39 -11.23 2.99
CA ILE A 66 2.06 -12.44 3.48
C ILE A 66 3.56 -12.39 3.17
N GLU A 67 3.93 -12.07 1.95
CA GLU A 67 5.32 -12.21 1.48
C GLU A 67 6.09 -10.90 1.39
N GLY A 68 5.40 -9.77 1.40
CA GLY A 68 6.02 -8.48 1.13
C GLY A 68 6.36 -8.32 -0.35
N LEU A 69 7.18 -7.34 -0.66
CA LEU A 69 7.65 -7.11 -2.02
C LEU A 69 8.92 -7.93 -2.23
N LYS A 70 8.92 -8.79 -3.26
CA LYS A 70 10.00 -9.76 -3.44
C LYS A 70 11.35 -9.15 -3.78
N ASN A 71 11.36 -7.98 -4.39
CA ASN A 71 12.61 -7.36 -4.87
C ASN A 71 13.05 -6.18 -4.00
N SER A 72 12.71 -6.18 -2.75
CA SER A 72 13.05 -5.04 -1.89
C SER A 72 13.67 -5.44 -0.58
#